data_b6451ec29e9f2889f38049fed101e864
#
_entry.id   b6451ec29e9f2889f38049fed101e864
#
_cell.length_a   1.000
_cell.length_b   1.000
_cell.length_c   1.000
_cell.angle_alpha   90.00
_cell.angle_beta   90.00
_cell.angle_gamma   90.00
#
_symmetry.space_group_name_H-M   'P 1'
#
loop_
_entity.id
_entity.type
_entity.pdbx_description
1 polymer ?
#
loop_
_entity_poly.entity_id
_entity_poly.type
_entity_poly.pdbx_seq_one_letter_code
_entity_poly.pdbx_strand_id
1 'polypeptide(L)'
;PAVSNVGQPISHRLDHLLSGVRAQIALKVYGDDLDTLRGLAADLRGRLAKIPGVTDLQIEKQVLIPQIKIRVDYEQAARYGVAPGALLTSLEQMIEGERITQIVEGNKRFDLVVRLPESGRGLRELPDLLIETPGGHVPLSRLAAIEDGDGPNQVSRENARRRIVISANTDGRDMSKVIADIRAELAARPLPEGYFTALEGQFQAQEQAARLIALLALVSLTMIFLVLYSRYRSMALTAIIMGNIPLALVGSVVALWISGQPLSVAALVGFITLTGIATRNGILKISHYINLCAFEGETFGDHMIVRGSLERLTPVLMTALVAAFALVPLLLSADAPGKEVLHPVAVVIFGGLVSSTLLDTLLTPVMFRLWGEKPLQRLLAMKEQESF
;
A
#
# COMPACT_ATOMS: atom_id res chain seq x y z
N PRO A 1 18.61 -19.19 -15.70
CA PRO A 1 17.17 -19.11 -15.55
C PRO A 1 16.77 -17.65 -15.32
N ALA A 2 15.92 -17.13 -16.21
CA ALA A 2 15.39 -15.77 -16.05
C ALA A 2 14.33 -15.79 -14.97
N VAL A 3 14.48 -14.92 -13.96
CA VAL A 3 13.43 -14.69 -12.97
C VAL A 3 12.46 -13.68 -13.58
N SER A 4 11.24 -14.12 -13.90
CA SER A 4 10.17 -13.27 -14.40
C SER A 4 9.23 -12.92 -13.24
N ASN A 5 8.90 -11.65 -13.11
CA ASN A 5 7.87 -11.17 -12.20
C ASN A 5 6.69 -10.70 -13.05
N VAL A 6 5.53 -11.35 -12.90
CA VAL A 6 4.31 -11.02 -13.64
C VAL A 6 3.42 -10.22 -12.69
N GLY A 7 3.18 -8.95 -13.03
CA GLY A 7 2.33 -8.07 -12.22
C GLY A 7 1.31 -7.33 -13.09
N GLN A 8 0.23 -6.86 -12.47
CA GLN A 8 -0.80 -6.10 -13.15
C GLN A 8 -0.36 -4.63 -13.35
N PRO A 9 -0.73 -3.97 -14.48
CA PRO A 9 -0.24 -2.64 -14.83
C PRO A 9 -0.57 -1.53 -13.83
N ILE A 10 -1.72 -1.62 -13.13
CA ILE A 10 -2.18 -0.58 -12.19
C ILE A 10 -1.51 -0.74 -10.83
N SER A 11 -1.46 -1.94 -10.28
CA SER A 11 -0.75 -2.23 -9.03
C SER A 11 0.75 -1.92 -9.18
N HIS A 12 1.31 -2.21 -10.33
CA HIS A 12 2.69 -1.94 -10.68
C HIS A 12 3.08 -0.45 -10.59
N ARG A 13 2.20 0.48 -10.97
CA ARG A 13 2.45 1.93 -10.83
C ARG A 13 2.30 2.41 -9.39
N LEU A 14 1.32 1.90 -8.67
CA LEU A 14 1.10 2.26 -7.27
C LEU A 14 2.26 1.80 -6.38
N ASP A 15 2.77 0.59 -6.59
CA ASP A 15 3.90 0.04 -5.84
C ASP A 15 5.18 0.85 -6.02
N HIS A 16 5.44 1.34 -7.24
CA HIS A 16 6.57 2.22 -7.52
C HIS A 16 6.48 3.60 -6.87
N LEU A 17 5.27 4.15 -6.76
CA LEU A 17 5.05 5.49 -6.18
C LEU A 17 5.11 5.48 -4.65
N LEU A 18 4.69 4.39 -4.01
CA LEU A 18 4.55 4.33 -2.56
C LEU A 18 5.80 3.81 -1.83
N SER A 19 6.53 2.86 -2.41
CA SER A 19 7.67 2.23 -1.72
C SER A 19 8.96 2.18 -2.55
N GLY A 20 8.90 2.54 -3.83
CA GLY A 20 10.02 2.39 -4.78
C GLY A 20 10.40 0.94 -5.07
N VAL A 21 9.65 -0.05 -4.55
CA VAL A 21 9.88 -1.48 -4.69
C VAL A 21 8.57 -2.19 -5.00
N ARG A 22 8.61 -3.14 -5.94
CA ARG A 22 7.45 -3.92 -6.39
C ARG A 22 7.18 -5.11 -5.49
N ALA A 23 6.75 -4.86 -4.25
CA ALA A 23 6.43 -5.95 -3.33
C ALA A 23 5.47 -5.48 -2.24
N GLN A 24 4.66 -6.40 -1.75
CA GLN A 24 3.79 -6.14 -0.61
C GLN A 24 4.62 -5.81 0.64
N ILE A 25 5.80 -6.45 0.77
CA ILE A 25 6.75 -6.30 1.86
C ILE A 25 8.12 -5.97 1.27
N ALA A 26 8.73 -4.88 1.72
CA ALA A 26 10.08 -4.48 1.38
C ALA A 26 10.90 -4.31 2.66
N LEU A 27 11.84 -5.21 2.90
CA LEU A 27 12.80 -5.08 3.98
C LEU A 27 14.07 -4.44 3.41
N LYS A 28 14.30 -3.18 3.77
CA LYS A 28 15.50 -2.42 3.40
C LYS A 28 16.57 -2.64 4.47
N VAL A 29 17.77 -2.97 4.04
CA VAL A 29 18.96 -3.13 4.89
C VAL A 29 19.95 -2.03 4.54
N TYR A 30 20.36 -1.26 5.53
CA TYR A 30 21.27 -0.13 5.37
C TYR A 30 22.62 -0.40 6.03
N GLY A 31 23.69 0.14 5.43
CA GLY A 31 25.05 0.05 5.97
C GLY A 31 26.07 0.66 5.02
N ASP A 32 27.31 0.73 5.46
CA ASP A 32 28.37 1.41 4.72
C ASP A 32 29.16 0.46 3.81
N ASP A 33 29.39 -0.79 4.21
CA ASP A 33 30.10 -1.77 3.41
C ASP A 33 29.14 -2.65 2.60
N LEU A 34 29.38 -2.73 1.28
CA LEU A 34 28.47 -3.38 0.36
C LEU A 34 28.55 -4.91 0.42
N ASP A 35 29.74 -5.46 0.71
CA ASP A 35 29.94 -6.91 0.79
C ASP A 35 29.28 -7.46 2.06
N THR A 36 29.43 -6.74 3.17
CA THR A 36 28.71 -7.04 4.42
C THR A 36 27.20 -6.93 4.23
N LEU A 37 26.71 -5.87 3.53
CA LEU A 37 25.29 -5.74 3.23
C LEU A 37 24.73 -6.92 2.42
N ARG A 38 25.50 -7.43 1.45
CA ARG A 38 25.11 -8.62 0.68
C ARG A 38 25.03 -9.87 1.56
N GLY A 39 26.03 -10.06 2.42
CA GLY A 39 26.03 -11.17 3.37
C GLY A 39 24.82 -11.12 4.32
N LEU A 40 24.55 -9.95 4.89
CA LEU A 40 23.38 -9.73 5.76
C LEU A 40 22.05 -9.92 5.01
N ALA A 41 21.95 -9.42 3.79
CA ALA A 41 20.73 -9.62 2.98
C ALA A 41 20.50 -11.10 2.65
N ALA A 42 21.55 -11.87 2.38
CA ALA A 42 21.46 -13.31 2.14
C ALA A 42 21.05 -14.08 3.41
N ASP A 43 21.61 -13.75 4.58
CA ASP A 43 21.21 -14.32 5.87
C ASP A 43 19.75 -14.01 6.19
N LEU A 44 19.37 -12.72 6.09
CA LEU A 44 17.99 -12.29 6.32
C LEU A 44 17.01 -12.99 5.38
N ARG A 45 17.33 -13.13 4.09
CA ARG A 45 16.51 -13.90 3.17
C ARG A 45 16.34 -15.33 3.65
N GLY A 46 17.40 -16.00 4.09
CA GLY A 46 17.35 -17.37 4.61
C GLY A 46 16.48 -17.50 5.87
N ARG A 47 16.46 -16.47 6.72
CA ARG A 47 15.62 -16.39 7.92
C ARG A 47 14.16 -16.14 7.57
N LEU A 48 13.88 -15.16 6.72
CA LEU A 48 12.53 -14.80 6.28
C LEU A 48 11.84 -15.92 5.49
N ALA A 49 12.59 -16.71 4.73
CA ALA A 49 12.08 -17.86 4.01
C ALA A 49 11.46 -18.95 4.91
N LYS A 50 11.77 -18.95 6.21
CA LYS A 50 11.22 -19.90 7.19
C LYS A 50 9.90 -19.42 7.79
N ILE A 51 9.51 -18.18 7.56
CA ILE A 51 8.27 -17.59 8.09
C ILE A 51 7.09 -18.09 7.24
N PRO A 52 6.11 -18.77 7.82
CA PRO A 52 4.93 -19.24 7.07
C PRO A 52 4.17 -18.08 6.43
N GLY A 53 3.80 -18.21 5.17
CA GLY A 53 3.06 -17.20 4.41
C GLY A 53 3.92 -16.15 3.71
N VAL A 54 5.26 -16.23 3.81
CA VAL A 54 6.18 -15.42 3.00
C VAL A 54 6.46 -16.13 1.69
N THR A 55 6.21 -15.47 0.57
CA THR A 55 6.44 -15.98 -0.79
C THR A 55 7.20 -14.97 -1.64
N ASP A 56 7.66 -15.38 -2.81
CA ASP A 56 8.35 -14.53 -3.80
C ASP A 56 9.52 -13.74 -3.21
N LEU A 57 10.24 -14.35 -2.28
CA LEU A 57 11.32 -13.70 -1.54
C LEU A 57 12.54 -13.47 -2.44
N GLN A 58 12.82 -12.22 -2.77
CA GLN A 58 13.90 -11.82 -3.67
C GLN A 58 14.77 -10.75 -3.05
N ILE A 59 16.09 -10.86 -3.24
CA ILE A 59 17.03 -9.79 -2.94
C ILE A 59 17.17 -8.93 -4.20
N GLU A 60 17.26 -7.62 -4.04
CA GLU A 60 17.58 -6.67 -5.11
C GLU A 60 18.83 -7.16 -5.88
N LYS A 61 18.70 -7.31 -7.21
CA LYS A 61 19.79 -7.84 -8.03
C LYS A 61 20.98 -6.89 -8.01
N GLN A 62 22.02 -7.32 -7.36
CA GLN A 62 23.36 -6.72 -7.46
C GLN A 62 24.27 -7.69 -8.18
N VAL A 63 24.34 -7.54 -9.51
CA VAL A 63 25.27 -8.32 -10.32
C VAL A 63 26.66 -7.72 -10.18
N LEU A 64 27.63 -8.57 -9.86
CA LEU A 64 29.02 -8.20 -9.96
C LEU A 64 29.40 -8.23 -11.44
N ILE A 65 30.01 -7.16 -11.90
CA ILE A 65 30.55 -7.05 -13.25
C ILE A 65 32.08 -6.95 -13.18
N PRO A 66 32.80 -7.56 -14.11
CA PRO A 66 34.25 -7.38 -14.20
C PRO A 66 34.59 -5.89 -14.36
N GLN A 67 35.50 -5.42 -13.55
CA GLN A 67 35.94 -4.01 -13.52
C GLN A 67 37.45 -3.95 -13.45
N ILE A 68 38.04 -3.05 -14.21
CA ILE A 68 39.44 -2.68 -14.08
C ILE A 68 39.50 -1.49 -13.12
N LYS A 69 40.21 -1.66 -11.99
CA LYS A 69 40.42 -0.61 -11.00
C LYS A 69 41.82 -0.03 -11.18
N ILE A 70 41.89 1.25 -11.49
CA ILE A 70 43.15 1.98 -11.62
C ILE A 70 43.27 2.89 -10.38
N ARG A 71 44.21 2.60 -9.53
CA ARG A 71 44.49 3.37 -8.31
C ARG A 71 45.77 4.15 -8.47
N VAL A 72 45.66 5.47 -8.57
CA VAL A 72 46.83 6.35 -8.73
C VAL A 72 47.68 6.32 -7.46
N ASP A 73 49.00 6.10 -7.63
CA ASP A 73 49.99 6.29 -6.59
C ASP A 73 50.40 7.77 -6.56
N TYR A 74 49.95 8.48 -5.54
CA TYR A 74 50.15 9.93 -5.43
C TYR A 74 51.63 10.29 -5.25
N GLU A 75 52.43 9.44 -4.59
CA GLU A 75 53.85 9.71 -4.41
C GLU A 75 54.60 9.56 -5.72
N GLN A 76 54.35 8.50 -6.45
CA GLN A 76 54.97 8.29 -7.74
C GLN A 76 54.50 9.35 -8.76
N ALA A 77 53.20 9.67 -8.82
CA ALA A 77 52.71 10.72 -9.67
C ALA A 77 53.41 12.07 -9.40
N ALA A 78 53.62 12.41 -8.12
CA ALA A 78 54.35 13.63 -7.74
C ALA A 78 55.80 13.60 -8.18
N ARG A 79 56.50 12.44 -8.05
CA ARG A 79 57.90 12.29 -8.50
C ARG A 79 58.09 12.55 -10.00
N TYR A 80 57.12 12.13 -10.78
CA TYR A 80 57.09 12.37 -12.25
C TYR A 80 56.45 13.70 -12.64
N GLY A 81 56.09 14.55 -11.68
CA GLY A 81 55.50 15.84 -11.91
C GLY A 81 54.07 15.81 -12.50
N VAL A 82 53.34 14.73 -12.31
CA VAL A 82 51.99 14.54 -12.84
C VAL A 82 50.98 14.78 -11.73
N ALA A 83 50.08 15.71 -11.96
CA ALA A 83 48.94 15.94 -11.07
C ALA A 83 47.96 14.74 -11.18
N PRO A 84 47.51 14.12 -10.07
CA PRO A 84 46.60 12.98 -10.12
C PRO A 84 45.30 13.25 -10.91
N GLY A 85 44.74 14.44 -10.79
CA GLY A 85 43.53 14.84 -11.56
C GLY A 85 43.78 14.88 -13.07
N ALA A 86 44.94 15.42 -13.50
CA ALA A 86 45.31 15.44 -14.92
C ALA A 86 45.50 14.03 -15.47
N LEU A 87 46.14 13.14 -14.68
CA LEU A 87 46.30 11.72 -15.03
C LEU A 87 44.93 11.05 -15.25
N LEU A 88 44.00 11.22 -14.31
CA LEU A 88 42.65 10.64 -14.44
C LEU A 88 41.90 11.16 -15.65
N THR A 89 41.96 12.48 -15.92
CA THR A 89 41.33 13.07 -17.11
C THR A 89 41.95 12.51 -18.41
N SER A 90 43.28 12.38 -18.47
CA SER A 90 43.95 11.80 -19.63
C SER A 90 43.55 10.33 -19.83
N LEU A 91 43.47 9.54 -18.77
CA LEU A 91 43.00 8.16 -18.84
C LEU A 91 41.54 8.04 -19.30
N GLU A 92 40.66 8.90 -18.79
CA GLU A 92 39.27 8.96 -19.21
C GLU A 92 39.16 9.26 -20.73
N GLN A 93 39.87 10.27 -21.21
CA GLN A 93 39.93 10.62 -22.64
C GLN A 93 40.48 9.50 -23.52
N MET A 94 41.50 8.79 -23.06
CA MET A 94 42.10 7.68 -23.82
C MET A 94 41.21 6.44 -23.84
N ILE A 95 40.57 6.11 -22.72
CA ILE A 95 39.82 4.85 -22.56
C ILE A 95 38.38 5.00 -23.03
N GLU A 96 37.67 6.01 -22.51
CA GLU A 96 36.26 6.27 -22.87
C GLU A 96 36.13 7.03 -24.18
N GLY A 97 37.07 7.93 -24.41
CA GLY A 97 37.11 8.79 -25.58
C GLY A 97 36.67 10.23 -25.32
N GLU A 98 37.23 11.13 -26.09
CA GLU A 98 36.83 12.54 -26.09
C GLU A 98 35.95 12.86 -27.28
N ARG A 99 34.80 13.45 -27.02
CA ARG A 99 33.92 13.94 -28.06
C ARG A 99 34.44 15.24 -28.63
N ILE A 100 35.02 15.18 -29.83
CA ILE A 100 35.62 16.34 -30.51
C ILE A 100 34.53 17.26 -31.09
N THR A 101 33.54 16.69 -31.76
CA THR A 101 32.47 17.47 -32.42
C THR A 101 31.26 16.57 -32.72
N GLN A 102 30.21 17.18 -33.24
CA GLN A 102 29.05 16.45 -33.78
C GLN A 102 28.94 16.66 -35.26
N ILE A 103 28.76 15.59 -36.00
CA ILE A 103 28.44 15.57 -37.44
C ILE A 103 26.91 15.55 -37.56
N VAL A 104 26.35 16.50 -38.29
CA VAL A 104 24.90 16.59 -38.51
C VAL A 104 24.61 16.19 -39.95
N GLU A 105 23.87 15.13 -40.15
CA GLU A 105 23.38 14.62 -41.45
C GLU A 105 21.85 14.62 -41.48
N GLY A 106 21.28 15.68 -42.05
CA GLY A 106 19.82 15.85 -42.04
C GLY A 106 19.26 15.97 -40.62
N ASN A 107 18.40 15.01 -40.20
CA ASN A 107 17.83 14.97 -38.86
C ASN A 107 18.62 14.13 -37.85
N LYS A 108 19.75 13.54 -38.27
CA LYS A 108 20.59 12.69 -37.43
C LYS A 108 21.82 13.43 -36.96
N ARG A 109 22.23 13.19 -35.72
CA ARG A 109 23.46 13.72 -35.11
C ARG A 109 24.33 12.57 -34.68
N PHE A 110 25.60 12.61 -35.09
CA PHE A 110 26.60 11.59 -34.76
C PHE A 110 27.74 12.30 -33.99
N ASP A 111 28.11 11.73 -32.86
CA ASP A 111 29.27 12.22 -32.10
C ASP A 111 30.54 11.71 -32.76
N LEU A 112 31.47 12.61 -33.04
CA LEU A 112 32.84 12.25 -33.44
C LEU A 112 33.67 12.10 -32.17
N VAL A 113 34.02 10.86 -31.86
CA VAL A 113 34.77 10.50 -30.65
C VAL A 113 36.15 9.98 -31.01
N VAL A 114 37.19 10.51 -30.38
CA VAL A 114 38.57 10.01 -30.51
C VAL A 114 38.91 9.26 -29.23
N ARG A 115 39.36 8.01 -29.38
CA ARG A 115 39.75 7.13 -28.28
C ARG A 115 40.82 6.13 -28.71
N LEU A 116 41.45 5.49 -27.74
CA LEU A 116 42.37 4.38 -28.01
C LEU A 116 41.63 3.22 -28.75
N PRO A 117 42.34 2.49 -29.61
CA PRO A 117 41.79 1.30 -30.24
C PRO A 117 41.45 0.25 -29.17
N GLU A 118 40.54 -0.63 -29.48
CA GLU A 118 40.05 -1.65 -28.55
C GLU A 118 41.18 -2.59 -28.05
N SER A 119 42.16 -2.85 -28.88
CA SER A 119 43.37 -3.59 -28.55
C SER A 119 44.29 -2.90 -27.55
N GLY A 120 44.16 -1.61 -27.33
CA GLY A 120 44.98 -0.83 -26.35
C GLY A 120 44.29 -0.55 -25.02
N ARG A 121 43.06 -1.02 -24.83
CA ARG A 121 42.25 -0.75 -23.63
C ARG A 121 42.03 -1.96 -22.74
N GLY A 122 42.69 -3.08 -23.04
CA GLY A 122 42.61 -4.30 -22.25
C GLY A 122 43.43 -4.25 -20.96
N LEU A 123 43.14 -5.12 -20.01
CA LEU A 123 43.88 -5.23 -18.72
C LEU A 123 45.38 -5.48 -18.93
N ARG A 124 45.75 -6.19 -20.00
CA ARG A 124 47.14 -6.53 -20.29
C ARG A 124 47.92 -5.37 -20.88
N GLU A 125 47.27 -4.49 -21.62
CA GLU A 125 47.87 -3.38 -22.35
C GLU A 125 47.93 -2.09 -21.54
N LEU A 126 46.98 -1.89 -20.60
CA LEU A 126 46.93 -0.70 -19.75
C LEU A 126 48.19 -0.43 -18.93
N PRO A 127 48.89 -1.43 -18.35
CA PRO A 127 50.13 -1.19 -17.62
C PRO A 127 51.24 -0.52 -18.44
N ASP A 128 51.30 -0.81 -19.74
CA ASP A 128 52.30 -0.29 -20.67
C ASP A 128 51.84 1.00 -21.40
N LEU A 129 50.63 1.49 -21.10
CA LEU A 129 50.12 2.72 -21.65
C LEU A 129 51.01 3.90 -21.29
N LEU A 130 51.52 4.60 -22.30
CA LEU A 130 52.44 5.73 -22.09
C LEU A 130 51.66 7.00 -21.74
N ILE A 131 51.96 7.53 -20.59
CA ILE A 131 51.41 8.80 -20.09
C ILE A 131 52.45 9.91 -20.26
N GLU A 132 52.04 11.02 -20.81
CA GLU A 132 52.87 12.21 -20.98
C GLU A 132 53.13 12.85 -19.61
N THR A 133 54.42 13.10 -19.32
CA THR A 133 54.88 13.79 -18.10
C THR A 133 55.85 14.89 -18.48
N PRO A 134 56.14 15.86 -17.60
CA PRO A 134 57.16 16.92 -17.87
C PRO A 134 58.57 16.34 -18.18
N GLY A 135 58.87 15.13 -17.73
CA GLY A 135 60.14 14.42 -17.99
C GLY A 135 60.13 13.48 -19.19
N GLY A 136 59.06 13.39 -19.97
CA GLY A 136 58.85 12.45 -21.08
C GLY A 136 57.72 11.45 -20.83
N HIS A 137 57.68 10.40 -21.63
CA HIS A 137 56.62 9.38 -21.53
C HIS A 137 56.96 8.34 -20.49
N VAL A 138 56.00 8.01 -19.61
CA VAL A 138 56.14 7.03 -18.52
C VAL A 138 55.00 6.01 -18.60
N PRO A 139 55.27 4.69 -18.48
CA PRO A 139 54.24 3.69 -18.43
C PRO A 139 53.29 3.90 -17.23
N LEU A 140 52.00 3.67 -17.44
CA LEU A 140 50.96 3.82 -16.41
C LEU A 140 51.23 2.99 -15.17
N SER A 141 51.84 1.79 -15.32
CA SER A 141 52.24 0.92 -14.22
C SER A 141 53.21 1.56 -13.23
N ARG A 142 53.90 2.66 -13.60
CA ARG A 142 54.74 3.45 -12.70
C ARG A 142 54.00 4.50 -11.91
N LEU A 143 52.81 4.86 -12.35
CA LEU A 143 51.98 5.95 -11.81
C LEU A 143 50.76 5.42 -11.06
N ALA A 144 50.33 4.19 -11.33
CA ALA A 144 49.11 3.62 -10.76
C ALA A 144 49.19 2.10 -10.62
N ALA A 145 48.53 1.56 -9.61
CA ALA A 145 48.26 0.14 -9.48
C ALA A 145 47.00 -0.18 -10.32
N ILE A 146 47.09 -1.22 -11.16
CA ILE A 146 46.02 -1.69 -12.01
C ILE A 146 45.61 -3.07 -11.53
N GLU A 147 44.37 -3.18 -11.06
CA GLU A 147 43.82 -4.39 -10.48
C GLU A 147 42.60 -4.85 -11.28
N ASP A 148 42.53 -6.15 -11.55
CA ASP A 148 41.32 -6.81 -12.02
C ASP A 148 40.45 -7.15 -10.83
N GLY A 149 39.16 -6.91 -10.94
CA GLY A 149 38.27 -7.23 -9.84
C GLY A 149 36.81 -7.08 -10.25
N ASP A 150 35.98 -7.72 -9.48
CA ASP A 150 34.54 -7.56 -9.63
C ASP A 150 34.04 -6.36 -8.84
N GLY A 151 33.11 -5.65 -9.43
CA GLY A 151 32.43 -4.54 -8.77
C GLY A 151 30.94 -4.58 -8.98
N PRO A 152 30.15 -3.89 -8.14
CA PRO A 152 28.71 -3.83 -8.31
C PRO A 152 28.35 -3.05 -9.59
N ASN A 153 27.38 -3.56 -10.35
CA ASN A 153 26.82 -2.83 -11.48
C ASN A 153 26.01 -1.60 -11.04
N GLN A 154 25.46 -1.66 -9.83
CA GLN A 154 24.63 -0.60 -9.26
C GLN A 154 24.78 -0.59 -7.73
N VAL A 155 24.82 0.59 -7.15
CA VAL A 155 24.78 0.81 -5.70
C VAL A 155 23.55 1.68 -5.38
N SER A 156 22.53 1.05 -4.80
CA SER A 156 21.31 1.75 -4.38
C SER A 156 21.59 2.53 -3.09
N ARG A 157 21.11 3.79 -3.06
CA ARG A 157 21.24 4.67 -1.89
C ARG A 157 19.89 5.29 -1.54
N GLU A 158 19.70 5.54 -0.27
CA GLU A 158 18.56 6.26 0.27
C GLU A 158 19.03 7.11 1.46
N ASN A 159 18.68 8.39 1.46
CA ASN A 159 19.17 9.35 2.46
C ASN A 159 20.72 9.30 2.62
N ALA A 160 21.43 9.26 1.49
CA ALA A 160 22.90 9.16 1.37
C ALA A 160 23.51 7.84 1.86
N ARG A 161 22.76 6.90 2.47
CA ARG A 161 23.26 5.59 2.92
C ARG A 161 23.04 4.53 1.86
N ARG A 162 23.98 3.59 1.75
CA ARG A 162 23.83 2.42 0.89
C ARG A 162 22.75 1.52 1.42
N ARG A 163 21.94 0.93 0.55
CA ARG A 163 20.91 -0.02 0.92
C ARG A 163 20.83 -1.21 -0.03
N ILE A 164 20.33 -2.30 0.50
CA ILE A 164 19.86 -3.46 -0.28
C ILE A 164 18.43 -3.75 0.13
N VAL A 165 17.57 -4.07 -0.83
CA VAL A 165 16.17 -4.37 -0.60
C VAL A 165 15.91 -5.86 -0.74
N ILE A 166 15.22 -6.43 0.25
CA ILE A 166 14.64 -7.78 0.19
C ILE A 166 13.14 -7.60 0.03
N SER A 167 12.62 -8.03 -1.10
CA SER A 167 11.20 -7.97 -1.42
C SER A 167 10.52 -9.31 -1.16
N ALA A 168 9.29 -9.29 -0.68
CA ALA A 168 8.47 -10.46 -0.45
C ALA A 168 6.99 -10.17 -0.67
N ASN A 169 6.22 -11.23 -0.94
CA ASN A 169 4.78 -11.21 -0.99
C ASN A 169 4.21 -12.17 0.09
N THR A 170 2.89 -12.10 0.31
CA THR A 170 2.20 -13.03 1.22
C THR A 170 1.36 -14.02 0.42
N ASP A 171 1.33 -15.27 0.87
CA ASP A 171 0.53 -16.35 0.29
C ASP A 171 -0.75 -16.55 1.11
N GLY A 172 -1.78 -15.72 0.86
CA GLY A 172 -3.11 -15.85 1.47
C GLY A 172 -3.18 -15.70 3.00
N ARG A 173 -2.04 -15.67 3.70
CA ARG A 173 -1.98 -15.40 5.13
C ARG A 173 -2.13 -13.91 5.40
N ASP A 174 -2.80 -13.55 6.50
CA ASP A 174 -2.94 -12.17 6.95
C ASP A 174 -1.60 -11.45 7.00
N MET A 175 -1.47 -10.38 6.22
CA MET A 175 -0.24 -9.59 6.10
C MET A 175 0.22 -9.03 7.45
N SER A 176 -0.71 -8.62 8.32
CA SER A 176 -0.36 -8.06 9.64
C SER A 176 0.34 -9.10 10.52
N LYS A 177 -0.06 -10.37 10.43
CA LYS A 177 0.58 -11.48 11.15
C LYS A 177 1.96 -11.79 10.59
N VAL A 178 2.11 -11.81 9.27
CA VAL A 178 3.42 -12.01 8.61
C VAL A 178 4.38 -10.88 8.98
N ILE A 179 3.93 -9.63 8.99
CA ILE A 179 4.73 -8.47 9.41
C ILE A 179 5.13 -8.57 10.89
N ALA A 180 4.22 -9.03 11.76
CA ALA A 180 4.54 -9.24 13.18
C ALA A 180 5.62 -10.31 13.36
N ASP A 181 5.53 -11.43 12.64
CA ASP A 181 6.54 -12.50 12.68
C ASP A 181 7.90 -12.01 12.13
N ILE A 182 7.91 -11.21 11.06
CA ILE A 182 9.14 -10.60 10.53
C ILE A 182 9.77 -9.68 11.58
N ARG A 183 8.98 -8.81 12.21
CA ARG A 183 9.46 -7.92 13.28
C ARG A 183 10.02 -8.68 14.47
N ALA A 184 9.36 -9.76 14.87
CA ALA A 184 9.83 -10.63 15.95
C ALA A 184 11.17 -11.31 15.61
N GLU A 185 11.32 -11.81 14.39
CA GLU A 185 12.57 -12.42 13.92
C GLU A 185 13.72 -11.40 13.85
N LEU A 186 13.45 -10.17 13.39
CA LEU A 186 14.45 -9.09 13.37
C LEU A 186 14.86 -8.67 14.78
N ALA A 187 13.92 -8.63 15.73
CA ALA A 187 14.21 -8.30 17.13
C ALA A 187 14.98 -9.40 17.85
N ALA A 188 14.70 -10.67 17.53
CA ALA A 188 15.40 -11.82 18.14
C ALA A 188 16.87 -11.90 17.75
N ARG A 189 17.25 -11.39 16.58
CA ARG A 189 18.63 -11.40 16.07
C ARG A 189 18.96 -10.05 15.46
N PRO A 190 19.41 -9.09 16.26
CA PRO A 190 19.78 -7.76 15.78
C PRO A 190 20.99 -7.82 14.84
N LEU A 191 21.06 -6.86 13.93
CA LEU A 191 22.17 -6.70 13.02
C LEU A 191 23.43 -6.17 13.75
N PRO A 192 24.62 -6.33 13.16
CA PRO A 192 25.85 -5.72 13.67
C PRO A 192 25.74 -4.20 13.78
N GLU A 193 26.57 -3.59 14.62
CA GLU A 193 26.64 -2.13 14.74
C GLU A 193 26.90 -1.45 13.39
N GLY A 194 26.22 -0.33 13.15
CA GLY A 194 26.29 0.40 11.89
C GLY A 194 25.31 -0.08 10.81
N TYR A 195 24.65 -1.22 11.03
CA TYR A 195 23.63 -1.77 10.11
C TYR A 195 22.27 -1.74 10.76
N PHE A 196 21.26 -1.36 9.99
CA PHE A 196 19.87 -1.34 10.47
C PHE A 196 18.90 -1.71 9.35
N THR A 197 17.70 -2.08 9.74
CA THR A 197 16.62 -2.42 8.82
C THR A 197 15.48 -1.44 8.91
N ALA A 198 14.83 -1.16 7.78
CA ALA A 198 13.52 -0.55 7.72
C ALA A 198 12.56 -1.48 6.98
N LEU A 199 11.43 -1.74 7.59
CA LEU A 199 10.39 -2.58 7.02
C LEU A 199 9.32 -1.68 6.43
N GLU A 200 9.24 -1.67 5.11
CA GLU A 200 8.36 -0.82 4.32
C GLU A 200 7.59 -1.65 3.29
N GLY A 201 6.70 -1.02 2.54
CA GLY A 201 5.90 -1.66 1.50
C GLY A 201 4.45 -1.23 1.55
N GLN A 202 3.62 -1.87 0.75
CA GLN A 202 2.18 -1.58 0.68
C GLN A 202 1.48 -1.63 2.04
N PHE A 203 1.96 -2.49 2.95
CA PHE A 203 1.35 -2.63 4.27
C PHE A 203 1.38 -1.33 5.10
N GLN A 204 2.41 -0.49 4.97
CA GLN A 204 2.48 0.79 5.68
C GLN A 204 1.40 1.77 5.18
N ALA A 205 1.26 1.88 3.86
CA ALA A 205 0.20 2.71 3.28
C ALA A 205 -1.18 2.19 3.69
N GLN A 206 -1.35 0.86 3.73
CA GLN A 206 -2.58 0.22 4.18
C GLN A 206 -2.84 0.48 5.67
N GLU A 207 -1.84 0.37 6.55
CA GLU A 207 -1.97 0.64 7.98
C GLU A 207 -2.31 2.12 8.25
N GLN A 208 -1.62 3.05 7.58
CA GLN A 208 -1.91 4.48 7.67
C GLN A 208 -3.31 4.83 7.17
N ALA A 209 -3.70 4.28 6.01
CA ALA A 209 -5.04 4.46 5.46
C ALA A 209 -6.11 3.86 6.40
N ALA A 210 -5.88 2.68 6.96
CA ALA A 210 -6.80 2.05 7.90
C ALA A 210 -6.99 2.88 9.18
N ARG A 211 -5.91 3.45 9.74
CA ARG A 211 -6.00 4.38 10.89
C ARG A 211 -6.79 5.64 10.55
N LEU A 212 -6.50 6.26 9.41
CA LEU A 212 -7.22 7.46 8.98
C LEU A 212 -8.70 7.15 8.76
N ILE A 213 -9.02 6.04 8.09
CA ILE A 213 -10.38 5.60 7.85
C ILE A 213 -11.11 5.30 9.16
N ALA A 214 -10.46 4.64 10.13
CA ALA A 214 -11.04 4.39 11.44
C ALA A 214 -11.36 5.70 12.19
N LEU A 215 -10.46 6.69 12.15
CA LEU A 215 -10.71 8.02 12.71
C LEU A 215 -11.90 8.71 12.04
N LEU A 216 -11.92 8.73 10.70
CA LEU A 216 -13.00 9.32 9.93
C LEU A 216 -14.34 8.61 10.14
N ALA A 217 -14.34 7.27 10.30
CA ALA A 217 -15.51 6.50 10.65
C ALA A 217 -16.06 6.89 12.02
N LEU A 218 -15.18 7.06 13.02
CA LEU A 218 -15.59 7.53 14.36
C LEU A 218 -16.20 8.94 14.31
N VAL A 219 -15.57 9.85 13.56
CA VAL A 219 -16.12 11.21 13.36
C VAL A 219 -17.48 11.14 12.66
N SER A 220 -17.61 10.32 11.60
CA SER A 220 -18.87 10.12 10.88
C SER A 220 -19.97 9.56 11.78
N LEU A 221 -19.67 8.52 12.58
CA LEU A 221 -20.61 7.96 13.55
C LEU A 221 -21.06 8.98 14.59
N THR A 222 -20.13 9.80 15.07
CA THR A 222 -20.42 10.88 16.02
C THR A 222 -21.33 11.92 15.39
N MET A 223 -21.06 12.32 14.13
CA MET A 223 -21.90 13.27 13.40
C MET A 223 -23.29 12.70 13.16
N ILE A 224 -23.41 11.44 12.74
CA ILE A 224 -24.70 10.75 12.59
C ILE A 224 -25.46 10.76 13.91
N PHE A 225 -24.79 10.40 15.01
CA PHE A 225 -25.39 10.43 16.34
C PHE A 225 -25.91 11.82 16.70
N LEU A 226 -25.12 12.88 16.51
CA LEU A 226 -25.50 14.26 16.82
C LEU A 226 -26.70 14.72 15.97
N VAL A 227 -26.71 14.42 14.68
CA VAL A 227 -27.82 14.76 13.78
C VAL A 227 -29.10 14.03 14.19
N LEU A 228 -29.01 12.73 14.48
CA LEU A 228 -30.14 11.94 14.93
C LEU A 228 -30.65 12.41 16.30
N TYR A 229 -29.73 12.69 17.23
CA TYR A 229 -30.10 13.21 18.54
C TYR A 229 -30.78 14.59 18.43
N SER A 230 -30.25 15.48 17.61
CA SER A 230 -30.86 16.79 17.34
C SER A 230 -32.28 16.65 16.78
N ARG A 231 -32.49 15.68 15.88
CA ARG A 231 -33.78 15.43 15.19
C ARG A 231 -34.83 14.80 16.08
N TYR A 232 -34.43 13.81 16.90
CA TYR A 232 -35.38 13.03 17.72
C TYR A 232 -35.39 13.44 19.19
N ARG A 233 -34.42 14.21 19.63
CA ARG A 233 -34.22 14.65 21.03
C ARG A 233 -34.35 13.50 22.06
N SER A 234 -33.97 12.31 21.66
CA SER A 234 -34.08 11.08 22.44
C SER A 234 -32.89 10.15 22.20
N MET A 235 -32.15 9.84 23.27
CA MET A 235 -31.06 8.86 23.23
C MET A 235 -31.53 7.47 22.81
N ALA A 236 -32.69 7.04 23.30
CA ALA A 236 -33.22 5.71 22.98
C ALA A 236 -33.59 5.56 21.50
N LEU A 237 -34.28 6.53 20.90
CA LEU A 237 -34.62 6.49 19.48
C LEU A 237 -33.36 6.54 18.62
N THR A 238 -32.40 7.40 18.98
CA THR A 238 -31.11 7.47 18.30
C THR A 238 -30.36 6.13 18.37
N ALA A 239 -30.31 5.50 19.56
CA ALA A 239 -29.67 4.21 19.77
C ALA A 239 -30.33 3.08 18.97
N ILE A 240 -31.66 3.05 18.88
CA ILE A 240 -32.39 2.06 18.06
C ILE A 240 -32.02 2.21 16.58
N ILE A 241 -31.97 3.44 16.06
CA ILE A 241 -31.60 3.69 14.66
C ILE A 241 -30.15 3.28 14.42
N MET A 242 -29.22 3.68 15.30
CA MET A 242 -27.80 3.32 15.18
C MET A 242 -27.53 1.83 15.40
N GLY A 243 -28.43 1.13 16.11
CA GLY A 243 -28.36 -0.32 16.31
C GLY A 243 -28.40 -1.11 14.99
N ASN A 244 -28.89 -0.52 13.89
CA ASN A 244 -28.87 -1.13 12.58
C ASN A 244 -27.45 -1.21 11.96
N ILE A 245 -26.52 -0.38 12.42
CA ILE A 245 -25.13 -0.39 11.94
C ILE A 245 -24.42 -1.71 12.29
N PRO A 246 -24.36 -2.16 13.57
CA PRO A 246 -23.78 -3.45 13.91
C PRO A 246 -24.44 -4.63 13.16
N LEU A 247 -25.76 -4.57 12.95
CA LEU A 247 -26.49 -5.62 12.24
C LEU A 247 -26.05 -5.73 10.78
N ALA A 248 -25.82 -4.60 10.13
CA ALA A 248 -25.27 -4.57 8.78
C ALA A 248 -23.84 -5.09 8.71
N LEU A 249 -23.00 -4.73 9.71
CA LEU A 249 -21.61 -5.14 9.76
C LEU A 249 -21.44 -6.65 9.89
N VAL A 250 -22.33 -7.35 10.61
CA VAL A 250 -22.31 -8.81 10.73
C VAL A 250 -22.35 -9.48 9.36
N GLY A 251 -23.29 -9.09 8.49
CA GLY A 251 -23.38 -9.68 7.15
C GLY A 251 -22.20 -9.36 6.25
N SER A 252 -21.62 -8.18 6.40
CA SER A 252 -20.41 -7.80 5.65
C SER A 252 -19.20 -8.63 6.05
N VAL A 253 -19.01 -8.86 7.35
CA VAL A 253 -17.92 -9.71 7.85
C VAL A 253 -18.09 -11.16 7.38
N VAL A 254 -19.31 -11.68 7.45
CA VAL A 254 -19.62 -13.04 6.96
C VAL A 254 -19.38 -13.13 5.44
N ALA A 255 -19.79 -12.14 4.67
CA ALA A 255 -19.58 -12.13 3.23
C ALA A 255 -18.08 -12.06 2.86
N LEU A 256 -17.28 -11.27 3.56
CA LEU A 256 -15.82 -11.24 3.39
C LEU A 256 -15.20 -12.60 3.73
N TRP A 257 -15.66 -13.23 4.79
CA TRP A 257 -15.15 -14.54 5.20
C TRP A 257 -15.48 -15.63 4.16
N ILE A 258 -16.73 -15.66 3.67
CA ILE A 258 -17.16 -16.63 2.64
C ILE A 258 -16.44 -16.41 1.32
N SER A 259 -16.21 -15.15 0.92
CA SER A 259 -15.52 -14.81 -0.33
C SER A 259 -14.00 -14.97 -0.26
N GLY A 260 -13.43 -15.26 0.93
CA GLY A 260 -11.98 -15.37 1.14
C GLY A 260 -11.23 -14.03 0.94
N GLN A 261 -11.94 -12.90 0.89
CA GLN A 261 -11.33 -11.60 0.66
C GLN A 261 -10.68 -11.05 1.95
N PRO A 262 -9.45 -10.50 1.86
CA PRO A 262 -8.81 -9.89 3.02
C PRO A 262 -9.50 -8.59 3.41
N LEU A 263 -9.37 -8.21 4.68
CA LEU A 263 -9.79 -6.89 5.17
C LEU A 263 -8.87 -5.80 4.60
N SER A 264 -9.19 -5.33 3.41
CA SER A 264 -8.45 -4.30 2.69
C SER A 264 -8.97 -2.89 2.99
N VAL A 265 -8.20 -1.86 2.59
CA VAL A 265 -8.66 -0.46 2.62
C VAL A 265 -9.98 -0.29 1.85
N ALA A 266 -10.11 -0.98 0.72
CA ALA A 266 -11.33 -0.98 -0.07
C ALA A 266 -12.54 -1.56 0.71
N ALA A 267 -12.35 -2.67 1.42
CA ALA A 267 -13.37 -3.24 2.30
C ALA A 267 -13.80 -2.24 3.40
N LEU A 268 -12.85 -1.51 4.01
CA LEU A 268 -13.13 -0.50 5.02
C LEU A 268 -14.00 0.64 4.47
N VAL A 269 -13.76 1.09 3.24
CA VAL A 269 -14.61 2.06 2.55
C VAL A 269 -16.03 1.50 2.36
N GLY A 270 -16.14 0.21 2.02
CA GLY A 270 -17.42 -0.50 1.94
C GLY A 270 -18.19 -0.46 3.27
N PHE A 271 -17.53 -0.70 4.39
CA PHE A 271 -18.14 -0.62 5.73
C PHE A 271 -18.69 0.77 6.05
N ILE A 272 -17.94 1.83 5.74
CA ILE A 272 -18.40 3.21 5.96
C ILE A 272 -19.64 3.52 5.09
N THR A 273 -19.60 3.15 3.81
CA THR A 273 -20.73 3.35 2.89
C THR A 273 -21.97 2.62 3.40
N LEU A 274 -21.81 1.37 3.86
CA LEU A 274 -22.89 0.57 4.41
C LEU A 274 -23.50 1.21 5.67
N THR A 275 -22.70 1.85 6.53
CA THR A 275 -23.19 2.56 7.71
C THR A 275 -24.22 3.60 7.36
N GLY A 276 -24.01 4.38 6.28
CA GLY A 276 -24.98 5.34 5.78
C GLY A 276 -26.29 4.69 5.28
N ILE A 277 -26.17 3.57 4.57
CA ILE A 277 -27.35 2.82 4.07
C ILE A 277 -28.17 2.25 5.22
N ALA A 278 -27.52 1.61 6.19
CA ALA A 278 -28.15 1.02 7.37
C ALA A 278 -28.88 2.09 8.22
N THR A 279 -28.21 3.23 8.46
CA THR A 279 -28.81 4.35 9.20
C THR A 279 -30.06 4.90 8.49
N ARG A 280 -30.02 5.05 7.17
CA ARG A 280 -31.19 5.50 6.37
C ARG A 280 -32.39 4.58 6.57
N ASN A 281 -32.20 3.27 6.55
CA ASN A 281 -33.30 2.31 6.73
C ASN A 281 -33.94 2.46 8.12
N GLY A 282 -33.14 2.57 9.17
CA GLY A 282 -33.61 2.83 10.52
C GLY A 282 -34.36 4.14 10.66
N ILE A 283 -33.87 5.23 10.07
CA ILE A 283 -34.54 6.54 10.08
C ILE A 283 -35.95 6.43 9.42
N LEU A 284 -36.04 5.82 8.26
CA LEU A 284 -37.30 5.72 7.52
C LEU A 284 -38.34 4.92 8.30
N LYS A 285 -37.96 3.85 8.96
CA LYS A 285 -38.85 3.02 9.78
C LYS A 285 -39.31 3.73 11.04
N ILE A 286 -38.38 4.26 11.84
CA ILE A 286 -38.73 4.98 13.07
C ILE A 286 -39.52 6.24 12.80
N SER A 287 -39.19 7.02 11.76
CA SER A 287 -39.98 8.18 11.37
C SER A 287 -41.40 7.80 10.98
N HIS A 288 -41.58 6.64 10.33
CA HIS A 288 -42.91 6.15 9.97
C HIS A 288 -43.76 5.77 11.19
N TYR A 289 -43.16 5.07 12.17
CA TYR A 289 -43.86 4.79 13.43
C TYR A 289 -44.29 6.05 14.17
N ILE A 290 -43.41 7.07 14.19
CA ILE A 290 -43.75 8.37 14.78
C ILE A 290 -44.91 9.04 14.01
N ASN A 291 -44.91 8.95 12.68
CA ASN A 291 -45.96 9.56 11.85
C ASN A 291 -47.32 8.88 12.02
N LEU A 292 -47.36 7.54 12.15
CA LEU A 292 -48.60 6.81 12.44
C LEU A 292 -49.27 7.32 13.74
N CYS A 293 -48.48 7.54 14.78
CA CYS A 293 -48.99 8.08 16.03
C CYS A 293 -49.33 9.57 15.96
N ALA A 294 -48.46 10.38 15.29
CA ALA A 294 -48.59 11.83 15.27
C ALA A 294 -49.72 12.34 14.35
N PHE A 295 -49.95 11.69 13.19
CA PHE A 295 -50.83 12.18 12.15
C PHE A 295 -52.06 11.27 11.90
N GLU A 296 -51.92 9.96 12.15
CA GLU A 296 -53.03 9.01 11.91
C GLU A 296 -53.74 8.60 13.22
N GLY A 297 -53.25 9.08 14.39
CA GLY A 297 -53.91 8.86 15.67
C GLY A 297 -53.80 7.42 16.20
N GLU A 298 -52.84 6.60 15.66
CA GLU A 298 -52.58 5.26 16.13
C GLU A 298 -52.00 5.28 17.53
N THR A 299 -52.47 4.43 18.40
CA THR A 299 -51.89 4.26 19.74
C THR A 299 -50.69 3.35 19.70
N PHE A 300 -49.68 3.65 20.57
CA PHE A 300 -48.51 2.78 20.67
C PHE A 300 -48.89 1.37 21.08
N GLY A 301 -48.55 0.40 20.25
CA GLY A 301 -48.92 -1.00 20.48
C GLY A 301 -48.42 -1.91 19.35
N ASP A 302 -48.63 -3.21 19.52
CA ASP A 302 -48.20 -4.23 18.56
C ASP A 302 -48.85 -4.03 17.17
N HIS A 303 -50.11 -3.62 17.15
CA HIS A 303 -50.82 -3.34 15.91
C HIS A 303 -50.16 -2.24 15.08
N MET A 304 -49.85 -1.11 15.71
CA MET A 304 -49.18 0.03 15.07
C MET A 304 -47.78 -0.37 14.57
N ILE A 305 -47.00 -1.10 15.35
CA ILE A 305 -45.63 -1.53 15.00
C ILE A 305 -45.69 -2.50 13.81
N VAL A 306 -46.58 -3.49 13.81
CA VAL A 306 -46.72 -4.44 12.73
C VAL A 306 -47.19 -3.73 11.46
N ARG A 307 -48.23 -2.89 11.56
CA ARG A 307 -48.75 -2.07 10.43
C ARG A 307 -47.61 -1.25 9.81
N GLY A 308 -46.92 -0.46 10.61
CA GLY A 308 -45.87 0.42 10.12
C GLY A 308 -44.66 -0.34 9.55
N SER A 309 -44.38 -1.54 10.09
CA SER A 309 -43.34 -2.42 9.54
C SER A 309 -43.71 -2.97 8.17
N LEU A 310 -44.95 -3.42 7.99
CA LEU A 310 -45.46 -3.93 6.73
C LEU A 310 -45.53 -2.85 5.63
N GLU A 311 -45.99 -1.65 5.98
CA GLU A 311 -46.06 -0.51 5.04
C GLU A 311 -44.68 -0.09 4.54
N ARG A 312 -43.62 -0.27 5.35
CA ARG A 312 -42.22 0.05 4.98
C ARG A 312 -41.46 -1.12 4.40
N LEU A 313 -41.96 -2.35 4.49
CA LEU A 313 -41.30 -3.53 3.97
C LEU A 313 -41.03 -3.45 2.47
N THR A 314 -42.05 -3.13 1.68
CA THR A 314 -41.94 -3.07 0.21
C THR A 314 -40.92 -2.01 -0.25
N PRO A 315 -40.96 -0.75 0.20
CA PRO A 315 -39.97 0.26 -0.20
C PRO A 315 -38.54 -0.11 0.20
N VAL A 316 -38.35 -0.69 1.39
CA VAL A 316 -37.02 -1.10 1.87
C VAL A 316 -36.45 -2.27 1.05
N LEU A 317 -37.31 -3.30 0.79
CA LEU A 317 -36.91 -4.45 -0.04
C LEU A 317 -36.59 -4.02 -1.49
N MET A 318 -37.40 -3.16 -2.08
CA MET A 318 -37.15 -2.67 -3.46
C MET A 318 -35.83 -1.93 -3.57
N THR A 319 -35.52 -1.03 -2.62
CA THR A 319 -34.26 -0.30 -2.64
C THR A 319 -33.05 -1.23 -2.39
N ALA A 320 -33.21 -2.24 -1.53
CA ALA A 320 -32.18 -3.23 -1.27
C ALA A 320 -31.92 -4.12 -2.50
N LEU A 321 -32.98 -4.59 -3.16
CA LEU A 321 -32.87 -5.40 -4.38
C LEU A 321 -32.22 -4.63 -5.52
N VAL A 322 -32.63 -3.40 -5.76
CA VAL A 322 -32.02 -2.55 -6.81
C VAL A 322 -30.53 -2.36 -6.55
N ALA A 323 -30.16 -2.03 -5.32
CA ALA A 323 -28.74 -1.88 -4.96
C ALA A 323 -27.97 -3.22 -5.05
N ALA A 324 -28.58 -4.33 -4.65
CA ALA A 324 -27.99 -5.66 -4.76
C ALA A 324 -27.72 -6.03 -6.24
N PHE A 325 -28.72 -5.85 -7.11
CA PHE A 325 -28.57 -6.12 -8.55
C PHE A 325 -27.50 -5.24 -9.21
N ALA A 326 -27.39 -3.98 -8.80
CA ALA A 326 -26.34 -3.08 -9.29
C ALA A 326 -24.93 -3.56 -8.94
N LEU A 327 -24.76 -4.33 -7.84
CA LEU A 327 -23.48 -4.87 -7.41
C LEU A 327 -23.13 -6.24 -8.04
N VAL A 328 -24.11 -6.96 -8.61
CA VAL A 328 -23.89 -8.29 -9.21
C VAL A 328 -22.75 -8.31 -10.24
N PRO A 329 -22.64 -7.35 -11.19
CA PRO A 329 -21.53 -7.35 -12.14
C PRO A 329 -20.15 -7.23 -11.50
N LEU A 330 -20.05 -6.55 -10.35
CA LEU A 330 -18.80 -6.42 -9.60
C LEU A 330 -18.49 -7.67 -8.79
N LEU A 331 -19.49 -8.38 -8.30
CA LEU A 331 -19.34 -9.64 -7.58
C LEU A 331 -18.88 -10.78 -8.49
N LEU A 332 -19.40 -10.84 -9.72
CA LEU A 332 -19.11 -11.92 -10.67
C LEU A 332 -17.75 -11.77 -11.39
N SER A 333 -17.12 -10.63 -11.33
CA SER A 333 -15.91 -10.32 -12.09
C SER A 333 -14.71 -9.99 -11.18
N ALA A 334 -14.44 -10.84 -10.20
CA ALA A 334 -13.37 -10.68 -9.23
C ALA A 334 -11.98 -10.53 -9.88
N ASP A 335 -11.70 -11.34 -10.90
CA ASP A 335 -10.39 -11.44 -11.54
C ASP A 335 -10.18 -10.47 -12.72
N ALA A 336 -11.13 -9.58 -13.00
CA ALA A 336 -11.01 -8.66 -14.11
C ALA A 336 -10.04 -7.52 -13.78
N PRO A 337 -9.09 -7.17 -14.67
CA PRO A 337 -8.13 -6.09 -14.45
C PRO A 337 -8.81 -4.77 -14.07
N GLY A 338 -8.34 -4.14 -13.00
CA GLY A 338 -8.87 -2.87 -12.48
C GLY A 338 -10.08 -3.00 -11.56
N LYS A 339 -10.60 -4.22 -11.31
CA LYS A 339 -11.72 -4.45 -10.39
C LYS A 339 -11.28 -4.97 -9.02
N GLU A 340 -10.00 -5.19 -8.80
CA GLU A 340 -9.47 -5.67 -7.53
C GLU A 340 -9.82 -4.78 -6.34
N VAL A 341 -9.93 -3.47 -6.58
CA VAL A 341 -10.34 -2.49 -5.56
C VAL A 341 -11.85 -2.47 -5.36
N LEU A 342 -12.62 -2.63 -6.44
CA LEU A 342 -14.09 -2.52 -6.40
C LEU A 342 -14.77 -3.79 -5.90
N HIS A 343 -14.18 -4.96 -6.15
CA HIS A 343 -14.74 -6.24 -5.75
C HIS A 343 -14.89 -6.37 -4.21
N PRO A 344 -13.87 -6.10 -3.36
CA PRO A 344 -14.03 -6.14 -1.91
C PRO A 344 -15.08 -5.16 -1.39
N VAL A 345 -15.19 -3.96 -2.00
CA VAL A 345 -16.24 -2.98 -1.67
C VAL A 345 -17.62 -3.56 -1.93
N ALA A 346 -17.81 -4.17 -3.12
CA ALA A 346 -19.08 -4.76 -3.51
C ALA A 346 -19.48 -5.92 -2.60
N VAL A 347 -18.53 -6.79 -2.22
CA VAL A 347 -18.76 -7.90 -1.28
C VAL A 347 -19.25 -7.39 0.07
N VAL A 348 -18.60 -6.38 0.63
CA VAL A 348 -18.97 -5.76 1.91
C VAL A 348 -20.38 -5.16 1.85
N ILE A 349 -20.63 -4.34 0.82
CA ILE A 349 -21.92 -3.66 0.69
C ILE A 349 -23.04 -4.68 0.44
N PHE A 350 -22.84 -5.65 -0.43
CA PHE A 350 -23.84 -6.68 -0.73
C PHE A 350 -24.18 -7.53 0.52
N GLY A 351 -23.17 -8.07 1.20
CA GLY A 351 -23.37 -8.86 2.41
C GLY A 351 -24.03 -8.06 3.53
N GLY A 352 -23.60 -6.83 3.72
CA GLY A 352 -24.19 -5.94 4.70
C GLY A 352 -25.61 -5.48 4.35
N LEU A 353 -25.91 -5.28 3.06
CA LEU A 353 -27.24 -4.93 2.60
C LEU A 353 -28.25 -6.06 2.85
N VAL A 354 -27.88 -7.30 2.55
CA VAL A 354 -28.70 -8.49 2.83
C VAL A 354 -28.95 -8.62 4.33
N SER A 355 -27.89 -8.57 5.14
CA SER A 355 -27.96 -8.68 6.59
C SER A 355 -28.80 -7.55 7.20
N SER A 356 -28.52 -6.28 6.81
CA SER A 356 -29.25 -5.15 7.36
C SER A 356 -30.72 -5.20 7.01
N THR A 357 -31.09 -5.60 5.79
CA THR A 357 -32.49 -5.69 5.37
C THR A 357 -33.25 -6.78 6.14
N LEU A 358 -32.64 -7.95 6.32
CA LEU A 358 -33.26 -9.05 7.09
C LEU A 358 -33.36 -8.71 8.58
N LEU A 359 -32.25 -8.31 9.18
CA LEU A 359 -32.18 -8.07 10.62
C LEU A 359 -32.92 -6.79 11.03
N ASP A 360 -32.88 -5.72 10.24
CA ASP A 360 -33.66 -4.51 10.49
C ASP A 360 -35.16 -4.79 10.46
N THR A 361 -35.61 -5.65 9.53
CA THR A 361 -37.02 -6.03 9.45
C THR A 361 -37.53 -6.72 10.68
N LEU A 362 -36.69 -7.53 11.35
CA LEU A 362 -37.05 -8.30 12.52
C LEU A 362 -36.72 -7.59 13.85
N LEU A 363 -35.50 -7.05 13.97
CA LEU A 363 -35.01 -6.53 15.24
C LEU A 363 -35.43 -5.10 15.53
N THR A 364 -35.51 -4.22 14.53
CA THR A 364 -35.92 -2.82 14.74
C THR A 364 -37.34 -2.70 15.33
N PRO A 365 -38.36 -3.43 14.86
CA PRO A 365 -39.68 -3.44 15.49
C PRO A 365 -39.65 -3.91 16.95
N VAL A 366 -38.87 -4.97 17.25
CA VAL A 366 -38.73 -5.49 18.61
C VAL A 366 -38.04 -4.48 19.52
N MET A 367 -36.94 -3.89 19.08
CA MET A 367 -36.23 -2.84 19.84
C MET A 367 -37.13 -1.64 20.10
N PHE A 368 -37.92 -1.23 19.10
CA PHE A 368 -38.85 -0.12 19.24
C PHE A 368 -39.99 -0.45 20.19
N ARG A 369 -40.49 -1.71 20.18
CA ARG A 369 -41.50 -2.19 21.11
C ARG A 369 -40.99 -2.14 22.57
N LEU A 370 -39.74 -2.53 22.79
CA LEU A 370 -39.15 -2.59 24.15
C LEU A 370 -38.78 -1.21 24.70
N TRP A 371 -38.24 -0.32 23.87
CA TRP A 371 -37.64 0.93 24.33
C TRP A 371 -38.23 2.20 23.70
N GLY A 372 -39.15 2.08 22.75
CA GLY A 372 -39.65 3.21 21.97
C GLY A 372 -40.83 3.98 22.59
N GLU A 373 -41.61 3.38 23.51
CA GLU A 373 -42.85 3.95 24.04
C GLU A 373 -42.66 5.30 24.73
N LYS A 374 -41.86 5.34 25.79
CA LYS A 374 -41.59 6.56 26.56
C LYS A 374 -40.95 7.70 25.75
N PRO A 375 -39.94 7.42 24.88
CA PRO A 375 -39.38 8.42 24.00
C PRO A 375 -40.39 8.97 22.97
N LEU A 376 -41.22 8.10 22.42
CA LEU A 376 -42.28 8.50 21.48
C LEU A 376 -43.29 9.46 22.13
N GLN A 377 -43.81 9.10 23.30
CA GLN A 377 -44.78 9.96 24.05
C GLN A 377 -44.18 11.33 24.37
N ARG A 378 -42.90 11.38 24.80
CA ARG A 378 -42.22 12.66 25.05
C ARG A 378 -42.07 13.50 23.78
N LEU A 379 -41.76 12.87 22.66
CA LEU A 379 -41.56 13.56 21.39
C LEU A 379 -42.89 14.10 20.85
N LEU A 380 -44.00 13.35 21.02
CA LEU A 380 -45.35 13.81 20.65
C LEU A 380 -45.77 15.00 21.51
N ALA A 381 -45.60 14.95 22.83
CA ALA A 381 -45.90 16.06 23.77
C ALA A 381 -45.11 17.33 23.45
N MET A 382 -43.82 17.21 23.07
CA MET A 382 -43.02 18.37 22.63
C MET A 382 -43.54 18.99 21.34
N LYS A 383 -43.99 18.17 20.36
CA LYS A 383 -44.56 18.67 19.10
C LYS A 383 -45.91 19.37 19.28
N GLU A 384 -46.75 18.91 20.19
CA GLU A 384 -47.99 19.60 20.56
C GLU A 384 -47.73 20.97 21.16
N GLN A 385 -46.69 21.12 21.99
CA GLN A 385 -46.29 22.40 22.59
C GLN A 385 -45.69 23.39 21.55
N GLU A 386 -45.02 22.91 20.51
CA GLU A 386 -44.45 23.75 19.43
C GLU A 386 -45.52 24.19 18.39
N SER A 387 -46.69 23.59 18.40
CA SER A 387 -47.81 23.93 17.49
C SER A 387 -48.78 24.98 18.01
N PHE A 388 -48.61 25.38 19.25
CA PHE A 388 -49.27 26.51 19.93
C PHE A 388 -48.30 27.71 20.05
#